data_2178973866f6741d7ccd867ba2607c65
#
_entry.id   2178973866f6741d7ccd867ba2607c65
#
_cell.length_a   1.000
_cell.length_b   1.000
_cell.length_c   1.000
_cell.angle_alpha   90.00
_cell.angle_beta   90.00
_cell.angle_gamma   90.00
#
_symmetry.space_group_name_H-M   'P 1'
#
loop_
_entity.id
_entity.type
_entity.pdbx_description
1 polymer ?
#
loop_
_entity_poly.entity_id
_entity_poly.type
_entity_poly.pdbx_seq_one_letter_code
_entity_poly.pdbx_strand_id
1 'polypeptide(L)'
;MNGFMARTVSTFCCALCGMAAVGCYTWGDLVDPCYPQRYEFAARQEVKQAFAAQVLNGHILDQTVWNYHFEPGTATLTPAGLEHLAYLARRRPCPDPNIYLQVAQDISYDSNKFAEFVESRNSLDTKRAQAIQDFLTAETSGRNLTFNVVRHDPPEDGMSAVPQAVSVRLFQLSAQGVVVKPSLGGGGAAAAAH
;
A
#
# COMPACT_ATOMS: atom_id res chain seq x y z
N MET A 1 -11.04 66.89 -40.79
CA MET A 1 -12.04 65.78 -40.67
C MET A 1 -11.43 64.43 -40.46
N ASN A 2 -10.15 64.13 -40.73
CA ASN A 2 -9.55 62.79 -40.68
C ASN A 2 -9.12 62.34 -39.30
N GLY A 3 -8.90 63.23 -38.32
CA GLY A 3 -8.47 62.79 -36.95
C GLY A 3 -9.60 62.31 -36.05
N PHE A 4 -10.83 62.67 -36.32
CA PHE A 4 -11.98 62.29 -35.52
C PHE A 4 -12.44 60.86 -35.84
N MET A 5 -12.41 60.44 -37.11
CA MET A 5 -12.73 59.09 -37.57
C MET A 5 -11.70 58.09 -37.08
N ALA A 6 -10.40 58.43 -37.06
CA ALA A 6 -9.37 57.49 -36.59
C ALA A 6 -9.48 57.13 -35.08
N ARG A 7 -9.88 58.12 -34.26
CA ARG A 7 -10.09 57.94 -32.82
C ARG A 7 -11.32 57.11 -32.50
N THR A 8 -12.41 57.28 -33.25
CA THR A 8 -13.64 56.48 -33.05
C THR A 8 -13.46 55.02 -33.47
N VAL A 9 -12.72 54.75 -34.55
CA VAL A 9 -12.40 53.37 -34.97
C VAL A 9 -11.49 52.66 -33.97
N SER A 10 -10.49 53.36 -33.41
CA SER A 10 -9.58 52.79 -32.41
C SER A 10 -10.29 52.44 -31.10
N THR A 11 -11.19 53.30 -30.62
CA THR A 11 -11.97 53.00 -29.39
C THR A 11 -12.96 51.87 -29.59
N PHE A 12 -13.55 51.75 -30.78
CA PHE A 12 -14.48 50.65 -31.07
C PHE A 12 -13.78 49.30 -31.19
N CYS A 13 -12.55 49.27 -31.75
CA CYS A 13 -11.74 48.09 -31.85
C CYS A 13 -11.27 47.58 -30.47
N CYS A 14 -10.86 48.47 -29.56
CA CYS A 14 -10.48 48.13 -28.19
C CYS A 14 -11.68 47.62 -27.37
N ALA A 15 -12.88 48.17 -27.58
CA ALA A 15 -14.11 47.71 -26.92
C ALA A 15 -14.51 46.31 -27.41
N LEU A 16 -14.36 46.01 -28.70
CA LEU A 16 -14.61 44.66 -29.25
C LEU A 16 -13.61 43.62 -28.77
N CYS A 17 -12.33 43.97 -28.66
CA CYS A 17 -11.30 43.07 -28.08
C CYS A 17 -11.54 42.80 -26.58
N GLY A 18 -11.99 43.80 -25.84
CA GLY A 18 -12.35 43.62 -24.41
C GLY A 18 -13.53 42.69 -24.20
N MET A 19 -14.57 42.79 -25.04
CA MET A 19 -15.71 41.87 -24.97
C MET A 19 -15.39 40.44 -25.38
N ALA A 20 -14.46 40.24 -26.31
CA ALA A 20 -14.03 38.88 -26.69
C ALA A 20 -13.25 38.16 -25.57
N ALA A 21 -12.47 38.91 -24.80
CA ALA A 21 -11.73 38.33 -23.67
C ALA A 21 -12.64 37.91 -22.49
N VAL A 22 -13.70 38.69 -22.22
CA VAL A 22 -14.66 38.37 -21.16
C VAL A 22 -15.63 37.28 -21.62
N GLY A 23 -15.93 37.20 -22.92
CA GLY A 23 -16.87 36.23 -23.51
C GLY A 23 -16.42 34.78 -23.39
N CYS A 24 -15.11 34.51 -23.42
CA CYS A 24 -14.63 33.13 -23.27
C CYS A 24 -14.80 32.57 -21.84
N TYR A 25 -14.68 33.44 -20.84
CA TYR A 25 -14.81 33.01 -19.44
C TYR A 25 -16.30 32.78 -19.08
N THR A 26 -17.16 33.71 -19.46
CA THR A 26 -18.61 33.61 -19.21
C THR A 26 -19.29 32.53 -20.03
N TRP A 27 -18.75 32.23 -21.24
CA TRP A 27 -19.28 31.11 -22.04
C TRP A 27 -18.97 29.73 -21.40
N GLY A 28 -17.76 29.57 -20.88
CA GLY A 28 -17.38 28.36 -20.16
C GLY A 28 -18.30 28.09 -18.95
N ASP A 29 -18.56 29.13 -18.15
CA ASP A 29 -19.46 29.05 -17.00
C ASP A 29 -20.93 28.77 -17.35
N LEU A 30 -21.36 29.19 -18.53
CA LEU A 30 -22.73 28.97 -19.02
C LEU A 30 -22.90 27.53 -19.57
N VAL A 31 -21.90 27.03 -20.30
CA VAL A 31 -21.95 25.70 -20.95
C VAL A 31 -21.63 24.59 -19.97
N ASP A 32 -20.68 24.82 -19.08
CA ASP A 32 -20.27 23.85 -18.05
C ASP A 32 -19.94 24.57 -16.73
N PRO A 33 -20.93 24.89 -15.91
CA PRO A 33 -20.74 25.62 -14.66
C PRO A 33 -19.88 24.86 -13.65
N CYS A 34 -19.66 23.58 -13.86
CA CYS A 34 -18.80 22.74 -13.01
C CYS A 34 -17.40 22.47 -13.61
N TYR A 35 -17.01 23.17 -14.68
CA TYR A 35 -15.66 23.11 -15.23
C TYR A 35 -14.69 23.99 -14.42
N PRO A 36 -13.47 23.54 -14.04
CA PRO A 36 -12.89 22.21 -14.30
C PRO A 36 -13.21 21.16 -13.22
N GLN A 37 -13.91 21.51 -12.16
CA GLN A 37 -14.10 20.70 -10.94
C GLN A 37 -14.68 19.31 -11.21
N ARG A 38 -15.65 19.22 -12.14
CA ARG A 38 -16.25 17.95 -12.52
C ARG A 38 -15.24 16.99 -13.15
N TYR A 39 -14.39 17.51 -14.04
CA TYR A 39 -13.36 16.71 -14.70
C TYR A 39 -12.23 16.32 -13.74
N GLU A 40 -11.84 17.24 -12.85
CA GLU A 40 -10.88 16.93 -11.79
C GLU A 40 -11.40 15.83 -10.85
N PHE A 41 -12.66 15.88 -10.47
CA PHE A 41 -13.26 14.86 -9.63
C PHE A 41 -13.26 13.49 -10.33
N ALA A 42 -13.69 13.41 -11.58
CA ALA A 42 -13.69 12.18 -12.37
C ALA A 42 -12.27 11.63 -12.54
N ALA A 43 -11.31 12.45 -12.93
CA ALA A 43 -9.92 12.05 -13.07
C ALA A 43 -9.30 11.55 -11.75
N ARG A 44 -9.60 12.22 -10.63
CA ARG A 44 -9.16 11.76 -9.29
C ARG A 44 -9.79 10.43 -8.91
N GLN A 45 -11.04 10.19 -9.29
CA GLN A 45 -11.71 8.90 -9.01
C GLN A 45 -11.11 7.78 -9.85
N GLU A 46 -10.83 7.99 -11.12
CA GLU A 46 -10.18 7.02 -12.00
C GLU A 46 -8.80 6.62 -11.48
N VAL A 47 -7.99 7.61 -11.08
CA VAL A 47 -6.67 7.35 -10.48
C VAL A 47 -6.80 6.58 -9.17
N LYS A 48 -7.72 6.99 -8.28
CA LYS A 48 -7.95 6.28 -7.02
C LYS A 48 -8.40 4.84 -7.24
N GLN A 49 -9.27 4.59 -8.23
CA GLN A 49 -9.74 3.24 -8.55
C GLN A 49 -8.60 2.36 -9.07
N ALA A 50 -7.73 2.89 -9.93
CA ALA A 50 -6.58 2.16 -10.46
C ALA A 50 -5.62 1.69 -9.35
N PHE A 51 -5.45 2.48 -8.28
CA PHE A 51 -4.56 2.17 -7.17
C PHE A 51 -5.28 1.62 -5.92
N ALA A 52 -6.61 1.49 -5.95
CA ALA A 52 -7.39 1.08 -4.78
C ALA A 52 -6.94 -0.24 -4.18
N ALA A 53 -6.60 -1.23 -5.02
CA ALA A 53 -6.12 -2.53 -4.57
C ALA A 53 -4.75 -2.42 -3.85
N GLN A 54 -3.84 -1.60 -4.37
CA GLN A 54 -2.52 -1.38 -3.75
C GLN A 54 -2.65 -0.64 -2.42
N VAL A 55 -3.50 0.37 -2.36
CA VAL A 55 -3.77 1.12 -1.12
C VAL A 55 -4.37 0.19 -0.06
N LEU A 56 -5.35 -0.65 -0.45
CA LEU A 56 -5.96 -1.62 0.46
C LEU A 56 -4.95 -2.65 0.96
N ASN A 57 -4.13 -3.21 0.06
CA ASN A 57 -3.09 -4.16 0.44
C ASN A 57 -2.06 -3.50 1.39
N GLY A 58 -1.61 -2.29 1.08
CA GLY A 58 -0.72 -1.54 1.95
C GLY A 58 -1.32 -1.29 3.33
N HIS A 59 -2.61 -0.99 3.40
CA HIS A 59 -3.32 -0.82 4.66
C HIS A 59 -3.40 -2.12 5.47
N ILE A 60 -3.71 -3.24 4.82
CA ILE A 60 -3.73 -4.56 5.45
C ILE A 60 -2.35 -4.93 6.01
N LEU A 61 -1.29 -4.74 5.21
CA LEU A 61 0.09 -5.04 5.63
C LEU A 61 0.55 -4.18 6.81
N ASP A 62 0.18 -2.90 6.81
CA ASP A 62 0.45 -1.97 7.90
C ASP A 62 -0.30 -2.31 9.20
N GLN A 63 -1.44 -2.99 9.12
CA GLN A 63 -2.22 -3.53 10.24
C GLN A 63 -1.78 -4.96 10.63
N THR A 64 -0.77 -5.52 9.97
CA THR A 64 -0.38 -6.91 10.17
C THR A 64 0.63 -7.06 11.30
N VAL A 65 0.33 -7.96 12.22
CA VAL A 65 1.27 -8.43 13.25
C VAL A 65 1.99 -9.65 12.69
N TRP A 66 3.28 -9.50 12.46
CA TRP A 66 4.14 -10.50 11.83
C TRP A 66 4.71 -11.50 12.83
N ASN A 67 5.23 -12.63 12.35
CA ASN A 67 5.85 -13.64 13.18
C ASN A 67 7.03 -13.11 14.02
N TYR A 68 7.81 -12.16 13.49
CA TYR A 68 8.94 -11.55 14.21
C TYR A 68 8.52 -10.60 15.36
N HIS A 69 7.22 -10.30 15.47
CA HIS A 69 6.66 -9.58 16.64
C HIS A 69 6.41 -10.50 17.82
N PHE A 70 6.63 -11.81 17.67
CA PHE A 70 6.56 -12.79 18.73
C PHE A 70 7.92 -13.45 18.96
N GLU A 71 8.12 -13.99 20.16
CA GLU A 71 9.24 -14.89 20.39
C GLU A 71 9.02 -16.19 19.60
N PRO A 72 10.06 -16.75 18.97
CA PRO A 72 9.92 -17.93 18.11
C PRO A 72 9.19 -19.09 18.79
N GLY A 73 8.18 -19.64 18.13
CA GLY A 73 7.38 -20.76 18.62
C GLY A 73 6.48 -20.47 19.81
N THR A 74 6.36 -19.19 20.21
CA THR A 74 5.55 -18.81 21.37
C THR A 74 4.46 -17.77 21.01
N ALA A 75 3.58 -17.49 21.96
CA ALA A 75 2.61 -16.40 21.88
C ALA A 75 3.06 -15.13 22.65
N THR A 76 4.28 -15.10 23.13
CA THR A 76 4.84 -13.96 23.86
C THR A 76 5.25 -12.87 22.86
N LEU A 77 4.71 -11.67 23.05
CA LEU A 77 5.06 -10.52 22.22
C LEU A 77 6.47 -10.01 22.55
N THR A 78 7.26 -9.73 21.52
CA THR A 78 8.53 -9.04 21.65
C THR A 78 8.31 -7.56 21.97
N PRO A 79 9.33 -6.82 22.46
CA PRO A 79 9.23 -5.37 22.65
C PRO A 79 8.80 -4.64 21.36
N ALA A 80 9.28 -5.08 20.19
CA ALA A 80 8.87 -4.52 18.90
C ALA A 80 7.39 -4.80 18.60
N GLY A 81 6.90 -5.99 18.94
CA GLY A 81 5.48 -6.34 18.81
C GLY A 81 4.58 -5.50 19.72
N LEU A 82 4.99 -5.28 20.95
CA LEU A 82 4.27 -4.40 21.89
C LEU A 82 4.19 -2.96 21.39
N GLU A 83 5.32 -2.40 20.91
CA GLU A 83 5.36 -1.05 20.33
C GLU A 83 4.47 -0.93 19.09
N HIS A 84 4.51 -1.93 18.21
CA HIS A 84 3.68 -1.95 17.02
C HIS A 84 2.18 -1.95 17.37
N LEU A 85 1.75 -2.80 18.30
CA LEU A 85 0.36 -2.86 18.75
C LEU A 85 -0.06 -1.57 19.46
N ALA A 86 0.82 -0.98 20.29
CA ALA A 86 0.56 0.32 20.94
C ALA A 86 0.41 1.43 19.89
N TYR A 87 1.23 1.43 18.84
CA TYR A 87 1.09 2.35 17.72
C TYR A 87 -0.27 2.20 17.02
N LEU A 88 -0.69 0.98 16.70
CA LEU A 88 -1.99 0.72 16.09
C LEU A 88 -3.15 1.20 16.96
N ALA A 89 -3.08 0.94 18.29
CA ALA A 89 -4.11 1.35 19.25
C ALA A 89 -4.22 2.87 19.41
N ARG A 90 -3.14 3.63 19.18
CA ARG A 90 -3.08 5.08 19.35
C ARG A 90 -3.40 5.87 18.09
N ARG A 91 -3.67 5.23 16.97
CA ARG A 91 -4.01 5.90 15.70
C ARG A 91 -5.20 6.84 15.85
N ARG A 92 -5.12 7.96 15.16
CA ARG A 92 -6.18 8.97 15.12
C ARG A 92 -6.62 9.24 13.68
N PRO A 93 -7.90 9.55 13.46
CA PRO A 93 -8.94 9.90 14.44
C PRO A 93 -9.49 8.71 15.22
N CYS A 94 -9.50 7.52 14.65
CA CYS A 94 -9.94 6.27 15.27
C CYS A 94 -9.03 5.13 14.78
N PRO A 95 -8.57 4.23 15.65
CA PRO A 95 -7.84 3.04 15.21
C PRO A 95 -8.75 2.14 14.38
N ASP A 96 -8.16 1.44 13.39
CA ASP A 96 -8.90 0.42 12.65
C ASP A 96 -9.23 -0.75 13.56
N PRO A 97 -10.47 -1.24 13.57
CA PRO A 97 -10.87 -2.36 14.40
C PRO A 97 -10.27 -3.71 13.91
N ASN A 98 -9.86 -3.81 12.65
CA ASN A 98 -9.31 -5.05 12.12
C ASN A 98 -7.79 -5.09 12.27
N ILE A 99 -7.29 -6.07 12.98
CA ILE A 99 -5.86 -6.38 13.10
C ILE A 99 -5.62 -7.70 12.40
N TYR A 100 -4.60 -7.78 11.58
CA TYR A 100 -4.26 -8.99 10.85
C TYR A 100 -3.10 -9.69 11.53
N LEU A 101 -3.24 -11.00 11.75
CA LEU A 101 -2.19 -11.84 12.32
C LEU A 101 -1.64 -12.75 11.24
N GLN A 102 -0.33 -12.65 10.98
CA GLN A 102 0.35 -13.60 10.10
C GLN A 102 0.28 -15.01 10.71
N VAL A 103 -0.07 -15.99 9.87
CA VAL A 103 -0.07 -17.39 10.25
C VAL A 103 1.32 -17.82 10.71
N ALA A 104 1.39 -18.61 11.79
CA ALA A 104 2.67 -19.05 12.36
C ALA A 104 3.47 -19.90 11.34
N GLN A 105 4.71 -19.48 11.11
CA GLN A 105 5.66 -20.13 10.20
C GLN A 105 6.90 -20.66 10.96
N ASP A 106 6.97 -20.39 12.24
CA ASP A 106 8.08 -20.68 13.13
C ASP A 106 7.93 -22.01 13.91
N ILE A 107 7.10 -22.91 13.39
CA ILE A 107 6.90 -24.26 13.91
C ILE A 107 7.69 -25.25 13.06
N SER A 108 8.39 -26.20 13.70
CA SER A 108 9.11 -27.24 12.97
C SER A 108 8.14 -28.15 12.20
N TYR A 109 8.43 -28.34 10.93
CA TYR A 109 7.65 -29.20 10.05
C TYR A 109 8.24 -30.60 9.99
N ASP A 110 7.41 -31.63 10.25
CA ASP A 110 7.71 -33.04 10.02
C ASP A 110 6.74 -33.58 8.96
N SER A 111 7.29 -34.03 7.83
CA SER A 111 6.52 -34.58 6.72
C SER A 111 5.67 -35.77 7.08
N ASN A 112 6.05 -36.54 8.10
CA ASN A 112 5.33 -37.74 8.56
C ASN A 112 4.15 -37.40 9.49
N LYS A 113 4.08 -36.17 10.00
CA LYS A 113 3.12 -35.71 11.02
C LYS A 113 2.36 -34.46 10.61
N PHE A 114 1.91 -34.41 9.36
CA PHE A 114 1.25 -33.21 8.82
C PHE A 114 0.03 -32.75 9.64
N ALA A 115 -0.81 -33.70 10.11
CA ALA A 115 -1.99 -33.35 10.90
C ALA A 115 -1.62 -32.69 12.24
N GLU A 116 -0.60 -33.19 12.93
CA GLU A 116 -0.08 -32.65 14.19
C GLU A 116 0.51 -31.25 13.98
N PHE A 117 1.21 -31.03 12.85
CA PHE A 117 1.73 -29.73 12.46
C PHE A 117 0.60 -28.69 12.26
N VAL A 118 -0.46 -29.04 11.53
CA VAL A 118 -1.61 -28.14 11.29
C VAL A 118 -2.30 -27.79 12.60
N GLU A 119 -2.48 -28.77 13.51
CA GLU A 119 -3.11 -28.53 14.80
C GLU A 119 -2.24 -27.65 15.70
N SER A 120 -0.95 -27.90 15.77
CA SER A 120 0.02 -27.08 16.51
C SER A 120 0.03 -25.65 16.02
N ARG A 121 0.04 -25.43 14.70
CA ARG A 121 -0.05 -24.11 14.09
C ARG A 121 -1.33 -23.38 14.46
N ASN A 122 -2.48 -24.03 14.31
CA ASN A 122 -3.76 -23.43 14.67
C ASN A 122 -3.86 -23.10 16.17
N SER A 123 -3.31 -23.95 17.03
CA SER A 123 -3.23 -23.71 18.46
C SER A 123 -2.37 -22.49 18.79
N LEU A 124 -1.20 -22.37 18.15
CA LEU A 124 -0.31 -21.23 18.34
C LEU A 124 -0.94 -19.94 17.83
N ASP A 125 -1.53 -19.94 16.63
CA ASP A 125 -2.24 -18.79 16.07
C ASP A 125 -3.37 -18.31 16.98
N THR A 126 -4.11 -19.24 17.55
CA THR A 126 -5.20 -18.89 18.50
C THR A 126 -4.66 -18.21 19.76
N LYS A 127 -3.56 -18.74 20.32
CA LYS A 127 -2.89 -18.14 21.48
C LYS A 127 -2.33 -16.75 21.17
N ARG A 128 -1.73 -16.57 19.98
CA ARG A 128 -1.23 -15.26 19.52
C ARG A 128 -2.36 -14.27 19.32
N ALA A 129 -3.46 -14.68 18.70
CA ALA A 129 -4.63 -13.83 18.55
C ALA A 129 -5.19 -13.38 19.90
N GLN A 130 -5.24 -14.29 20.89
CA GLN A 130 -5.67 -13.95 22.23
C GLN A 130 -4.70 -12.96 22.91
N ALA A 131 -3.39 -13.16 22.80
CA ALA A 131 -2.40 -12.25 23.36
C ALA A 131 -2.51 -10.83 22.77
N ILE A 132 -2.78 -10.72 21.46
CA ILE A 132 -3.05 -9.44 20.80
C ILE A 132 -4.31 -8.78 21.37
N GLN A 133 -5.40 -9.54 21.49
CA GLN A 133 -6.67 -9.01 22.02
C GLN A 133 -6.53 -8.54 23.48
N ASP A 134 -5.85 -9.31 24.31
CA ASP A 134 -5.62 -8.98 25.72
C ASP A 134 -4.80 -7.69 25.83
N PHE A 135 -3.72 -7.57 25.06
CA PHE A 135 -2.91 -6.36 25.03
C PHE A 135 -3.70 -5.13 24.56
N LEU A 136 -4.41 -5.25 23.43
CA LEU A 136 -5.20 -4.13 22.88
C LEU A 136 -6.32 -3.70 23.83
N THR A 137 -6.97 -4.65 24.51
CA THR A 137 -8.00 -4.37 25.50
C THR A 137 -7.41 -3.60 26.71
N ALA A 138 -6.23 -4.00 27.16
CA ALA A 138 -5.53 -3.33 28.24
C ALA A 138 -5.10 -1.91 27.83
N GLU A 139 -4.48 -1.74 26.65
CA GLU A 139 -3.99 -0.46 26.14
C GLU A 139 -5.13 0.53 25.85
N THR A 140 -6.29 0.02 25.45
CA THR A 140 -7.47 0.85 25.15
C THR A 140 -8.49 0.90 26.28
N SER A 141 -8.12 0.46 27.48
CA SER A 141 -8.99 0.52 28.64
C SER A 141 -9.49 1.96 28.86
N GLY A 142 -10.80 2.12 29.05
CA GLY A 142 -11.46 3.43 29.16
C GLY A 142 -11.92 4.03 27.81
N ARG A 143 -11.60 3.39 26.68
CA ARG A 143 -12.19 3.70 25.36
C ARG A 143 -13.08 2.54 24.93
N ASN A 144 -14.27 2.83 24.42
CA ASN A 144 -15.18 1.78 23.94
C ASN A 144 -14.74 1.31 22.52
N LEU A 145 -13.61 0.59 22.46
CA LEU A 145 -13.02 0.07 21.24
C LEU A 145 -13.01 -1.47 21.29
N THR A 146 -13.42 -2.08 20.18
CA THR A 146 -13.36 -3.52 20.00
C THR A 146 -12.47 -3.82 18.80
N PHE A 147 -11.54 -4.77 18.97
CA PHE A 147 -10.63 -5.20 17.92
C PHE A 147 -10.99 -6.61 17.46
N ASN A 148 -10.95 -6.81 16.14
CA ASN A 148 -11.16 -8.11 15.50
C ASN A 148 -9.82 -8.60 14.95
N VAL A 149 -9.32 -9.71 15.46
CA VAL A 149 -8.05 -10.30 14.99
C VAL A 149 -8.37 -11.34 13.92
N VAL A 150 -7.95 -11.06 12.70
CA VAL A 150 -8.14 -11.91 11.52
C VAL A 150 -6.83 -12.56 11.16
N ARG A 151 -6.82 -13.89 11.05
CA ARG A 151 -5.65 -14.63 10.56
C ARG A 151 -5.54 -14.47 9.03
N HIS A 152 -4.36 -14.19 8.56
CA HIS A 152 -4.08 -14.14 7.14
C HIS A 152 -2.62 -14.53 6.86
N ASP A 153 -2.36 -15.00 5.65
CA ASP A 153 -1.03 -15.41 5.22
C ASP A 153 -0.60 -14.50 4.06
N PRO A 154 -0.08 -13.29 4.36
CA PRO A 154 0.38 -12.38 3.34
C PRO A 154 1.64 -12.94 2.68
N PRO A 155 1.86 -12.67 1.38
CA PRO A 155 3.15 -12.93 0.79
C PRO A 155 4.22 -12.13 1.55
N GLU A 156 5.40 -12.71 1.70
CA GLU A 156 6.51 -12.00 2.32
C GLU A 156 6.80 -10.69 1.57
N ASP A 157 6.94 -9.59 2.32
CA ASP A 157 7.33 -8.31 1.76
C ASP A 157 8.80 -8.38 1.31
N GLY A 158 8.97 -8.43 0.02
CA GLY A 158 10.28 -8.41 -0.58
C GLY A 158 10.60 -9.64 -1.43
N MET A 159 11.58 -9.49 -2.28
CA MET A 159 12.16 -10.61 -3.02
C MET A 159 13.14 -11.36 -2.13
N SER A 160 13.11 -12.69 -2.18
CA SER A 160 14.14 -13.49 -1.55
C SER A 160 15.53 -13.04 -2.04
N ALA A 161 16.56 -13.12 -1.18
CA ALA A 161 17.89 -12.60 -1.46
C ALA A 161 18.48 -13.14 -2.77
N VAL A 162 18.18 -14.38 -3.14
CA VAL A 162 18.72 -15.01 -4.35
C VAL A 162 18.17 -14.38 -5.64
N PRO A 163 16.82 -14.28 -5.87
CA PRO A 163 16.31 -13.58 -7.04
C PRO A 163 16.71 -12.11 -7.08
N GLN A 164 16.79 -11.44 -5.93
CA GLN A 164 17.21 -10.05 -5.88
C GLN A 164 18.68 -9.88 -6.29
N ALA A 165 19.58 -10.72 -5.80
CA ALA A 165 20.98 -10.71 -6.19
C ALA A 165 21.15 -10.98 -7.70
N VAL A 166 20.38 -11.91 -8.26
CA VAL A 166 20.35 -12.18 -9.70
C VAL A 166 19.86 -10.97 -10.48
N SER A 167 18.79 -10.33 -10.04
CA SER A 167 18.23 -9.14 -10.70
C SER A 167 19.22 -7.97 -10.69
N VAL A 168 19.89 -7.72 -9.56
CA VAL A 168 20.92 -6.67 -9.45
C VAL A 168 22.08 -6.97 -10.36
N ARG A 169 22.55 -8.23 -10.40
CA ARG A 169 23.65 -8.64 -11.26
C ARG A 169 23.31 -8.49 -12.76
N LEU A 170 22.09 -8.89 -13.16
CA LEU A 170 21.63 -8.71 -14.54
C LEU A 170 21.53 -7.23 -14.90
N PHE A 171 21.04 -6.40 -14.00
CA PHE A 171 21.01 -4.94 -14.20
C PHE A 171 22.40 -4.35 -14.37
N GLN A 172 23.35 -4.73 -13.53
CA GLN A 172 24.75 -4.28 -13.63
C GLN A 172 25.39 -4.71 -14.96
N LEU A 173 25.16 -5.95 -15.40
CA LEU A 173 25.67 -6.46 -16.69
C LEU A 173 25.04 -5.72 -17.88
N SER A 174 23.74 -5.42 -17.83
CA SER A 174 23.07 -4.64 -18.88
C SER A 174 23.57 -3.19 -18.92
N ALA A 175 23.85 -2.59 -17.78
CA ALA A 175 24.43 -1.25 -17.68
C ALA A 175 25.86 -1.18 -18.25
N GLN A 176 26.59 -2.31 -18.24
CA GLN A 176 27.89 -2.44 -18.87
C GLN A 176 27.84 -2.78 -20.36
N GLY A 177 26.64 -2.81 -20.96
CA GLY A 177 26.44 -3.13 -22.38
C GLY A 177 26.57 -4.61 -22.73
N VAL A 178 26.63 -5.50 -21.74
CA VAL A 178 26.62 -6.95 -21.97
C VAL A 178 25.18 -7.42 -22.14
N VAL A 179 24.85 -7.86 -23.36
CA VAL A 179 23.55 -8.48 -23.65
C VAL A 179 23.52 -9.88 -23.03
N VAL A 180 22.96 -10.00 -21.84
CA VAL A 180 22.74 -11.30 -21.21
C VAL A 180 21.51 -11.95 -21.84
N LYS A 181 21.73 -12.96 -22.69
CA LYS A 181 20.66 -13.79 -23.20
C LYS A 181 20.09 -14.61 -22.02
N PRO A 182 18.83 -14.51 -21.65
CA PRO A 182 18.28 -15.35 -20.61
C PRO A 182 18.30 -16.80 -21.08
N SER A 183 19.19 -17.61 -20.53
CA SER A 183 19.12 -19.05 -20.72
C SER A 183 18.01 -19.58 -19.82
N LEU A 184 16.85 -19.82 -20.40
CA LEU A 184 15.83 -20.71 -19.84
C LEU A 184 16.39 -22.14 -19.92
N GLY A 185 17.10 -22.56 -18.91
CA GLY A 185 17.72 -23.87 -18.91
C GLY A 185 18.13 -24.33 -17.53
N GLY A 186 17.35 -25.24 -17.01
CA GLY A 186 17.80 -26.43 -16.35
C GLY A 186 18.53 -26.32 -15.03
N GLY A 187 17.88 -26.78 -13.98
CA GLY A 187 18.52 -27.17 -12.75
C GLY A 187 19.73 -28.05 -12.99
N GLY A 188 20.83 -27.66 -12.42
CA GLY A 188 22.03 -28.44 -12.29
C GLY A 188 22.51 -28.32 -10.88
N ALA A 189 22.12 -29.26 -10.06
CA ALA A 189 22.81 -29.52 -8.80
C ALA A 189 24.26 -29.86 -9.14
N ALA A 190 25.19 -29.04 -8.71
CA ALA A 190 26.57 -29.43 -8.61
C ALA A 190 26.86 -29.65 -7.13
N ALA A 191 26.83 -30.90 -6.78
CA ALA A 191 27.43 -31.42 -5.59
C ALA A 191 28.94 -31.14 -5.58
N ALA A 192 29.35 -30.86 -4.47
CA ALA A 192 30.54 -30.92 -3.83
C ALA A 192 31.90 -31.41 -4.01
N ALA A 193 32.48 -31.56 -3.14
CA ALA A 193 33.76 -32.18 -2.80
C ALA A 193 34.97 -31.21 -2.82
N HIS A 194 35.39 -30.85 -1.75
CA HIS A 194 36.54 -31.23 -0.98
C HIS A 194 36.64 -30.36 0.27
#